data_087f879a4a60b9c6fd43e81af99f5ad2
#
_entry.id   087f879a4a60b9c6fd43e81af99f5ad2
#
_cell.length_a   1.000
_cell.length_b   1.000
_cell.length_c   1.000
_cell.angle_alpha   90.00
_cell.angle_beta   90.00
_cell.angle_gamma   90.00
#
_symmetry.space_group_name_H-M   'P 1'
#
loop_
_entity.id
_entity.type
_entity.pdbx_description
1 polymer ?
#
loop_
_entity_poly.entity_id
_entity_poly.type
_entity_poly.pdbx_seq_one_letter_code
_entity_poly.pdbx_strand_id
1 'polypeptide(L)'
;MTLVVPHIHYLALLPILTYFGASLALLLMSALVKTKVTINWATGVTVAASLATIVYSFFQWSYIAHHGATTTVAHAIVLDGFSVVGNVVIALSVILSAMVAHDWAKRERIAGADFHVLALAASAGALLMVQANDLVVIFLGLEILSIGLYVLVGFDRQRNASSEAALKYFLLGGFASAIFIYGAALVYGATGSTNLSSISYFLSNNVVLRPGLLYAGGALLLIGFAFKVAAVPFHLWSPDVYEGAPTPVTGVMASIVKVGAFAALLRVLISALGTQLDTWRPILFVLIILTCVVGASVALVQRNVKRLLAYSSINQAGFMLLGVWSGTARGVAATLFYVATYAPVVIATFAVVTLVGGAGDELHSIDHYRGLARRQPWLGGALAVLLLSQLGAPLTVGFYAKFIVLAATIDSGGSALALVALLSAAIAAVFYLRWTLWLYADDDVDATRVDVPRQTAVVIGVGVIVAILFGLWPGPIATWVQHATLLFLP
;
A
#
# COMPACT_ATOMS: atom_id res chain seq x y z
N MET A 1 45.76 -4.80 4.52
CA MET A 1 44.34 -4.59 4.13
C MET A 1 43.68 -3.90 5.30
N THR A 2 43.55 -2.59 5.28
CA THR A 2 42.83 -1.85 6.34
C THR A 2 41.34 -2.13 6.17
N LEU A 3 40.74 -2.76 7.15
CA LEU A 3 39.30 -2.91 7.22
C LEU A 3 38.68 -1.51 7.29
N VAL A 4 38.09 -1.02 6.19
CA VAL A 4 37.32 0.20 6.18
C VAL A 4 35.97 -0.13 6.79
N VAL A 5 35.72 0.32 8.02
CA VAL A 5 34.40 0.19 8.65
C VAL A 5 33.43 1.04 7.86
N PRO A 6 32.34 0.48 7.31
CA PRO A 6 31.37 1.26 6.55
C PRO A 6 30.74 2.33 7.46
N HIS A 7 30.69 3.56 6.98
CA HIS A 7 30.03 4.64 7.68
C HIS A 7 28.51 4.42 7.65
N ILE A 8 27.91 4.20 8.82
CA ILE A 8 26.47 3.98 8.95
C ILE A 8 25.79 5.30 9.32
N HIS A 9 24.90 5.77 8.46
CA HIS A 9 24.09 6.94 8.71
C HIS A 9 22.80 6.53 9.44
N TYR A 10 22.86 6.47 10.78
CA TYR A 10 21.76 5.97 11.61
C TYR A 10 20.43 6.71 11.41
N LEU A 11 20.46 8.03 11.16
CA LEU A 11 19.24 8.80 10.91
C LEU A 11 18.40 8.20 9.77
N ALA A 12 19.01 7.67 8.72
CA ALA A 12 18.32 7.01 7.63
C ALA A 12 17.62 5.72 8.08
N LEU A 13 18.22 5.00 9.04
CA LEU A 13 17.73 3.70 9.49
C LEU A 13 16.70 3.78 10.62
N LEU A 14 16.58 4.93 11.31
CA LEU A 14 15.72 5.08 12.48
C LEU A 14 14.28 4.58 12.28
N PRO A 15 13.57 4.90 11.17
CA PRO A 15 12.22 4.39 10.95
C PRO A 15 12.15 2.87 10.97
N ILE A 16 13.05 2.20 10.25
CA ILE A 16 13.11 0.73 10.13
C ILE A 16 13.46 0.12 11.49
N LEU A 17 14.50 0.63 12.15
CA LEU A 17 14.96 0.13 13.46
C LEU A 17 13.92 0.33 14.55
N THR A 18 13.14 1.42 14.51
CA THR A 18 12.07 1.68 15.45
C THR A 18 10.97 0.63 15.34
N TYR A 19 10.56 0.27 14.12
CA TYR A 19 9.52 -0.73 13.92
C TYR A 19 9.99 -2.15 14.27
N PHE A 20 11.19 -2.53 13.87
CA PHE A 20 11.77 -3.82 14.29
C PHE A 20 11.97 -3.88 15.79
N GLY A 21 12.50 -2.82 16.40
CA GLY A 21 12.72 -2.73 17.83
C GLY A 21 11.41 -2.81 18.62
N ALA A 22 10.37 -2.09 18.20
CA ALA A 22 9.05 -2.13 18.81
C ALA A 22 8.39 -3.52 18.66
N SER A 23 8.48 -4.13 17.47
CA SER A 23 7.98 -5.49 17.24
C SER A 23 8.68 -6.50 18.14
N LEU A 24 10.02 -6.47 18.20
CA LEU A 24 10.82 -7.35 19.04
C LEU A 24 10.53 -7.12 20.53
N ALA A 25 10.43 -5.86 20.96
CA ALA A 25 10.11 -5.52 22.34
C ALA A 25 8.74 -6.08 22.77
N LEU A 26 7.70 -5.90 21.94
CA LEU A 26 6.38 -6.46 22.19
C LEU A 26 6.41 -8.00 22.23
N LEU A 27 7.15 -8.63 21.32
CA LEU A 27 7.32 -10.09 21.28
C LEU A 27 7.98 -10.60 22.56
N LEU A 28 9.10 -10.00 22.96
CA LEU A 28 9.83 -10.39 24.17
C LEU A 28 8.99 -10.14 25.43
N MET A 29 8.28 -9.02 25.51
CA MET A 29 7.37 -8.74 26.61
C MET A 29 6.26 -9.79 26.68
N SER A 30 5.67 -10.18 25.57
CA SER A 30 4.63 -11.21 25.52
C SER A 30 5.14 -12.59 25.93
N ALA A 31 6.42 -12.91 25.65
CA ALA A 31 7.03 -14.19 25.96
C ALA A 31 7.57 -14.28 27.40
N LEU A 32 8.17 -13.19 27.91
CA LEU A 32 8.92 -13.21 29.17
C LEU A 32 8.11 -12.70 30.37
N VAL A 33 7.13 -11.83 30.15
CA VAL A 33 6.34 -11.25 31.24
C VAL A 33 5.17 -12.19 31.59
N LYS A 34 5.07 -12.61 32.88
CA LYS A 34 4.00 -13.49 33.34
C LYS A 34 2.59 -12.92 33.21
N THR A 35 2.45 -11.59 33.25
CA THR A 35 1.19 -10.90 33.02
C THR A 35 1.03 -10.68 31.51
N LYS A 36 -0.12 -11.07 30.95
CA LYS A 36 -0.40 -10.89 29.52
C LYS A 36 -0.28 -9.41 29.12
N VAL A 37 0.50 -9.12 28.08
CA VAL A 37 0.53 -7.79 27.46
C VAL A 37 -0.87 -7.46 26.98
N THR A 38 -1.43 -6.37 27.49
CA THR A 38 -2.80 -5.97 27.12
C THR A 38 -2.82 -5.34 25.73
N ILE A 39 -3.94 -5.46 25.05
CA ILE A 39 -4.14 -4.81 23.75
C ILE A 39 -3.91 -3.28 23.80
N ASN A 40 -4.24 -2.64 24.93
CA ASN A 40 -4.01 -1.21 25.15
C ASN A 40 -2.51 -0.87 25.09
N TRP A 41 -1.68 -1.68 25.75
CA TRP A 41 -0.23 -1.52 25.77
C TRP A 41 0.37 -1.74 24.38
N ALA A 42 -0.04 -2.81 23.69
CA ALA A 42 0.44 -3.13 22.37
C ALA A 42 0.09 -2.01 21.36
N THR A 43 -1.15 -1.51 21.40
CA THR A 43 -1.58 -0.37 20.60
C THR A 43 -0.77 0.89 20.94
N GLY A 44 -0.57 1.17 22.24
CA GLY A 44 0.23 2.32 22.70
C GLY A 44 1.66 2.30 22.16
N VAL A 45 2.34 1.16 22.25
CA VAL A 45 3.70 0.99 21.69
C VAL A 45 3.72 1.17 20.17
N THR A 46 2.74 0.61 19.46
CA THR A 46 2.62 0.74 18.00
C THR A 46 2.41 2.18 17.57
N VAL A 47 1.51 2.90 18.24
CA VAL A 47 1.27 4.33 17.98
C VAL A 47 2.51 5.15 18.32
N ALA A 48 3.16 4.91 19.46
CA ALA A 48 4.39 5.62 19.86
C ALA A 48 5.53 5.41 18.84
N ALA A 49 5.76 4.17 18.38
CA ALA A 49 6.76 3.87 17.37
C ALA A 49 6.46 4.59 16.03
N SER A 50 5.18 4.66 15.65
CA SER A 50 4.77 5.33 14.43
C SER A 50 4.89 6.87 14.54
N LEU A 51 4.54 7.45 15.69
CA LEU A 51 4.77 8.87 15.94
C LEU A 51 6.26 9.21 15.96
N ALA A 52 7.10 8.37 16.58
CA ALA A 52 8.54 8.52 16.53
C ALA A 52 9.06 8.51 15.08
N THR A 53 8.53 7.61 14.23
CA THR A 53 8.87 7.56 12.81
C THR A 53 8.49 8.86 12.08
N ILE A 54 7.34 9.45 12.36
CA ILE A 54 6.94 10.74 11.80
C ILE A 54 7.90 11.86 12.25
N VAL A 55 8.29 11.87 13.54
CA VAL A 55 9.26 12.83 14.07
C VAL A 55 10.62 12.66 13.40
N TYR A 56 11.12 11.42 13.26
CA TYR A 56 12.38 11.16 12.54
C TYR A 56 12.30 11.60 11.07
N SER A 57 11.16 11.39 10.43
CA SER A 57 10.93 11.83 9.04
C SER A 57 11.02 13.35 8.88
N PHE A 58 10.60 14.11 9.88
CA PHE A 58 10.80 15.57 9.91
C PHE A 58 12.30 15.93 9.95
N PHE A 59 13.07 15.28 10.82
CA PHE A 59 14.53 15.51 10.87
C PHE A 59 15.23 15.01 9.59
N GLN A 60 14.78 13.90 9.02
CA GLN A 60 15.27 13.40 7.73
C GLN A 60 15.03 14.41 6.60
N TRP A 61 13.82 15.00 6.54
CA TRP A 61 13.50 16.04 5.55
C TRP A 61 14.38 17.26 5.71
N SER A 62 14.55 17.75 6.93
CA SER A 62 15.46 18.87 7.23
C SER A 62 16.90 18.56 6.84
N TYR A 63 17.38 17.33 7.15
CA TYR A 63 18.72 16.90 6.77
C TYR A 63 18.91 16.92 5.24
N ILE A 64 17.96 16.35 4.48
CA ILE A 64 18.02 16.31 3.01
C ILE A 64 18.01 17.71 2.42
N ALA A 65 17.23 18.63 2.99
CA ALA A 65 17.17 20.03 2.53
C ALA A 65 18.53 20.76 2.61
N HIS A 66 19.37 20.40 3.57
CA HIS A 66 20.69 21.04 3.77
C HIS A 66 21.85 20.28 3.17
N HIS A 67 21.79 18.95 3.07
CA HIS A 67 22.92 18.10 2.69
C HIS A 67 22.66 17.29 1.39
N GLY A 68 21.43 17.35 0.86
CA GLY A 68 21.03 16.50 -0.26
C GLY A 68 20.71 15.06 0.14
N ALA A 69 20.29 14.26 -0.85
CA ALA A 69 20.04 12.85 -0.68
C ALA A 69 21.35 12.08 -0.41
N THR A 70 21.29 11.03 0.41
CA THR A 70 22.46 10.24 0.79
C THR A 70 22.14 8.76 0.84
N THR A 71 23.19 7.93 0.76
CA THR A 71 23.09 6.47 0.88
C THR A 71 23.83 5.98 2.12
N THR A 72 23.44 4.83 2.65
CA THR A 72 24.08 4.17 3.79
C THR A 72 24.10 2.65 3.61
N VAL A 73 24.76 1.93 4.52
CA VAL A 73 24.88 0.45 4.49
C VAL A 73 25.38 -0.02 3.12
N ALA A 74 26.60 0.38 2.77
CA ALA A 74 27.23 0.07 1.48
C ALA A 74 26.34 0.45 0.26
N HIS A 75 25.70 1.61 0.33
CA HIS A 75 24.78 2.15 -0.70
C HIS A 75 23.49 1.35 -0.89
N ALA A 76 23.17 0.38 -0.03
CA ALA A 76 21.98 -0.46 -0.16
C ALA A 76 20.69 0.23 0.32
N ILE A 77 20.80 1.24 1.17
CA ILE A 77 19.70 2.05 1.71
C ILE A 77 19.89 3.52 1.32
N VAL A 78 18.82 4.19 0.93
CA VAL A 78 18.82 5.59 0.54
C VAL A 78 17.95 6.42 1.47
N LEU A 79 18.43 7.62 1.79
CA LEU A 79 17.68 8.70 2.42
C LEU A 79 17.51 9.82 1.41
N ASP A 80 16.31 9.94 0.85
CA ASP A 80 15.88 10.96 -0.09
C ASP A 80 14.45 11.44 0.24
N GLY A 81 14.00 12.50 -0.41
CA GLY A 81 12.65 13.03 -0.19
C GLY A 81 11.55 12.00 -0.44
N PHE A 82 11.77 11.10 -1.40
CA PHE A 82 10.87 10.02 -1.72
C PHE A 82 10.69 9.02 -0.55
N SER A 83 11.80 8.63 0.07
CA SER A 83 11.78 7.74 1.24
C SER A 83 11.07 8.37 2.44
N VAL A 84 11.25 9.68 2.65
CA VAL A 84 10.59 10.40 3.74
C VAL A 84 9.08 10.42 3.57
N VAL A 85 8.58 10.69 2.36
CA VAL A 85 7.13 10.63 2.08
C VAL A 85 6.58 9.25 2.36
N GLY A 86 7.24 8.20 1.86
CA GLY A 86 6.82 6.82 2.10
C GLY A 86 6.80 6.45 3.59
N ASN A 87 7.82 6.87 4.35
CA ASN A 87 7.90 6.64 5.80
C ASN A 87 6.71 7.26 6.54
N VAL A 88 6.37 8.52 6.24
CA VAL A 88 5.24 9.21 6.87
C VAL A 88 3.91 8.54 6.52
N VAL A 89 3.71 8.15 5.25
CA VAL A 89 2.46 7.50 4.82
C VAL A 89 2.30 6.14 5.46
N ILE A 90 3.37 5.34 5.56
CA ILE A 90 3.35 4.05 6.26
C ILE A 90 3.07 4.27 7.76
N ALA A 91 3.75 5.21 8.41
CA ALA A 91 3.55 5.48 9.82
C ALA A 91 2.10 5.91 10.14
N LEU A 92 1.53 6.81 9.35
CA LEU A 92 0.12 7.19 9.46
C LEU A 92 -0.81 5.99 9.26
N SER A 93 -0.54 5.17 8.24
CA SER A 93 -1.34 3.97 7.95
C SER A 93 -1.30 2.96 9.09
N VAL A 94 -0.13 2.78 9.74
CA VAL A 94 0.02 1.90 10.91
C VAL A 94 -0.76 2.43 12.11
N ILE A 95 -0.70 3.74 12.38
CA ILE A 95 -1.50 4.35 13.46
C ILE A 95 -2.99 4.07 13.25
N LEU A 96 -3.51 4.38 12.07
CA LEU A 96 -4.91 4.21 11.75
C LEU A 96 -5.33 2.73 11.82
N SER A 97 -4.53 1.84 11.27
CA SER A 97 -4.79 0.39 11.30
C SER A 97 -4.74 -0.18 12.73
N ALA A 98 -3.78 0.26 13.56
CA ALA A 98 -3.66 -0.16 14.95
C ALA A 98 -4.87 0.27 15.78
N MET A 99 -5.42 1.47 15.53
CA MET A 99 -6.63 1.95 16.23
C MET A 99 -7.87 1.12 15.85
N VAL A 100 -8.05 0.75 14.58
CA VAL A 100 -9.15 -0.13 14.15
C VAL A 100 -8.97 -1.53 14.75
N ALA A 101 -7.76 -2.07 14.68
CA ALA A 101 -7.44 -3.39 15.22
C ALA A 101 -7.64 -3.47 16.73
N HIS A 102 -7.37 -2.38 17.46
CA HIS A 102 -7.61 -2.29 18.90
C HIS A 102 -9.09 -2.54 19.27
N ASP A 103 -9.99 -1.81 18.61
CA ASP A 103 -11.43 -1.92 18.91
C ASP A 103 -11.98 -3.28 18.45
N TRP A 104 -11.52 -3.76 17.28
CA TRP A 104 -11.84 -5.09 16.79
C TRP A 104 -11.38 -6.19 17.75
N ALA A 105 -10.12 -6.16 18.20
CA ALA A 105 -9.59 -7.18 19.10
C ALA A 105 -10.32 -7.18 20.44
N LYS A 106 -10.74 -6.02 20.97
CA LYS A 106 -11.58 -5.94 22.17
C LYS A 106 -12.94 -6.59 21.96
N ARG A 107 -13.57 -6.34 20.81
CA ARG A 107 -14.87 -6.94 20.46
C ARG A 107 -14.78 -8.46 20.34
N GLU A 108 -13.74 -8.95 19.65
CA GLU A 108 -13.51 -10.40 19.46
C GLU A 108 -12.84 -11.08 20.68
N ARG A 109 -12.60 -10.32 21.76
CA ARG A 109 -11.93 -10.82 22.99
C ARG A 109 -10.55 -11.43 22.71
N ILE A 110 -9.86 -10.92 21.71
CA ILE A 110 -8.49 -11.32 21.37
C ILE A 110 -7.54 -10.67 22.37
N ALA A 111 -6.82 -11.49 23.10
CA ALA A 111 -5.82 -11.03 24.06
C ALA A 111 -4.41 -11.10 23.45
N GLY A 112 -3.53 -10.21 23.92
CA GLY A 112 -2.12 -10.24 23.57
C GLY A 112 -1.71 -9.15 22.56
N ALA A 113 -0.43 -9.22 22.16
CA ALA A 113 0.20 -8.22 21.27
C ALA A 113 0.43 -8.77 19.85
N ASP A 114 0.04 -10.01 19.57
CA ASP A 114 0.46 -10.74 18.37
C ASP A 114 0.12 -10.01 17.06
N PHE A 115 -1.08 -9.42 16.98
CA PHE A 115 -1.45 -8.59 15.83
C PHE A 115 -0.48 -7.43 15.64
N HIS A 116 -0.16 -6.71 16.71
CA HIS A 116 0.72 -5.53 16.67
C HIS A 116 2.17 -5.91 16.36
N VAL A 117 2.67 -7.03 16.89
CA VAL A 117 4.00 -7.58 16.59
C VAL A 117 4.12 -7.84 15.09
N LEU A 118 3.16 -8.56 14.52
CA LEU A 118 3.16 -8.90 13.09
C LEU A 118 2.94 -7.67 12.20
N ALA A 119 2.05 -6.77 12.58
CA ALA A 119 1.79 -5.55 11.82
C ALA A 119 3.01 -4.61 11.79
N LEU A 120 3.73 -4.46 12.93
CA LEU A 120 4.97 -3.69 13.00
C LEU A 120 6.08 -4.35 12.17
N ALA A 121 6.27 -5.67 12.28
CA ALA A 121 7.26 -6.40 11.49
C ALA A 121 6.98 -6.27 10.00
N ALA A 122 5.73 -6.48 9.56
CA ALA A 122 5.31 -6.31 8.17
C ALA A 122 5.55 -4.87 7.69
N SER A 123 5.23 -3.89 8.52
CA SER A 123 5.43 -2.47 8.18
C SER A 123 6.90 -2.08 8.12
N ALA A 124 7.77 -2.70 8.95
CA ALA A 124 9.22 -2.53 8.83
C ALA A 124 9.73 -3.02 7.46
N GLY A 125 9.19 -4.14 6.95
CA GLY A 125 9.45 -4.60 5.59
C GLY A 125 9.02 -3.58 4.53
N ALA A 126 7.86 -2.94 4.69
CA ALA A 126 7.40 -1.89 3.79
C ALA A 126 8.32 -0.65 3.84
N LEU A 127 8.76 -0.22 5.03
CA LEU A 127 9.74 0.87 5.20
C LEU A 127 11.07 0.53 4.51
N LEU A 128 11.52 -0.73 4.62
CA LEU A 128 12.72 -1.20 3.94
C LEU A 128 12.57 -1.12 2.42
N MET A 129 11.43 -1.53 1.86
CA MET A 129 11.14 -1.41 0.42
C MET A 129 11.15 0.05 -0.07
N VAL A 130 10.63 0.98 0.73
CA VAL A 130 10.59 2.41 0.42
C VAL A 130 12.00 3.01 0.35
N GLN A 131 12.92 2.54 1.21
CA GLN A 131 14.28 3.08 1.34
C GLN A 131 15.33 2.26 0.59
N ALA A 132 14.95 1.16 -0.03
CA ALA A 132 15.88 0.26 -0.70
C ALA A 132 16.52 0.90 -1.94
N ASN A 133 17.83 0.76 -2.08
CA ASN A 133 18.63 1.08 -3.27
C ASN A 133 19.33 -0.16 -3.82
N ASP A 134 18.82 -1.34 -3.52
CA ASP A 134 19.37 -2.63 -3.91
C ASP A 134 18.25 -3.67 -4.09
N LEU A 135 18.32 -4.50 -5.15
CA LEU A 135 17.30 -5.49 -5.47
C LEU A 135 17.15 -6.56 -4.39
N VAL A 136 18.26 -6.95 -3.73
CA VAL A 136 18.23 -7.92 -2.62
C VAL A 136 17.56 -7.30 -1.39
N VAL A 137 17.80 -6.01 -1.12
CA VAL A 137 17.14 -5.29 -0.01
C VAL A 137 15.64 -5.12 -0.28
N ILE A 138 15.25 -4.84 -1.54
CA ILE A 138 13.83 -4.84 -1.93
C ILE A 138 13.22 -6.21 -1.67
N PHE A 139 13.88 -7.29 -2.08
CA PHE A 139 13.41 -8.65 -1.86
C PHE A 139 13.25 -8.96 -0.37
N LEU A 140 14.24 -8.62 0.46
CA LEU A 140 14.15 -8.80 1.91
C LEU A 140 12.98 -8.03 2.51
N GLY A 141 12.78 -6.77 2.11
CA GLY A 141 11.64 -5.97 2.54
C GLY A 141 10.30 -6.58 2.13
N LEU A 142 10.22 -7.09 0.90
CA LEU A 142 9.06 -7.78 0.36
C LEU A 142 8.73 -9.06 1.15
N GLU A 143 9.73 -9.86 1.50
CA GLU A 143 9.54 -11.10 2.26
C GLU A 143 9.14 -10.83 3.71
N ILE A 144 9.79 -9.87 4.38
CA ILE A 144 9.44 -9.48 5.75
C ILE A 144 7.99 -8.98 5.80
N LEU A 145 7.60 -8.12 4.86
CA LEU A 145 6.22 -7.65 4.71
C LEU A 145 5.27 -8.83 4.47
N SER A 146 5.62 -9.75 3.58
CA SER A 146 4.76 -10.85 3.15
C SER A 146 4.55 -11.88 4.25
N ILE A 147 5.60 -12.32 4.93
CA ILE A 147 5.51 -13.33 6.00
C ILE A 147 4.64 -12.81 7.15
N GLY A 148 4.81 -11.55 7.56
CA GLY A 148 3.96 -10.93 8.57
C GLY A 148 2.48 -10.94 8.17
N LEU A 149 2.20 -10.65 6.89
CA LEU A 149 0.83 -10.64 6.37
C LEU A 149 0.24 -12.03 6.18
N TYR A 150 1.03 -13.04 5.77
CA TYR A 150 0.53 -14.42 5.66
C TYR A 150 -0.03 -14.91 6.98
N VAL A 151 0.68 -14.61 8.09
CA VAL A 151 0.23 -14.95 9.44
C VAL A 151 -0.96 -14.10 9.86
N LEU A 152 -0.97 -12.79 9.55
CA LEU A 152 -2.09 -11.91 9.87
C LEU A 152 -3.38 -12.29 9.13
N VAL A 153 -3.31 -12.72 7.87
CA VAL A 153 -4.46 -13.19 7.10
C VAL A 153 -5.09 -14.43 7.75
N GLY A 154 -4.27 -15.35 8.24
CA GLY A 154 -4.70 -16.53 8.99
C GLY A 154 -4.89 -16.30 10.50
N PHE A 155 -4.99 -15.05 10.95
CA PHE A 155 -5.00 -14.73 12.37
C PHE A 155 -6.21 -15.32 13.12
N ASP A 156 -7.37 -15.32 12.48
CA ASP A 156 -8.56 -15.99 13.00
C ASP A 156 -8.57 -17.47 12.62
N ARG A 157 -7.93 -18.28 13.47
CA ARG A 157 -7.78 -19.73 13.26
C ARG A 157 -9.08 -20.53 13.35
N GLN A 158 -10.13 -19.94 13.89
CA GLN A 158 -11.44 -20.61 14.02
C GLN A 158 -12.26 -20.50 12.73
N ARG A 159 -11.92 -19.54 11.86
CA ARG A 159 -12.56 -19.35 10.56
C ARG A 159 -11.81 -20.09 9.47
N ASN A 160 -12.43 -21.12 8.88
CA ASN A 160 -11.84 -21.86 7.74
C ASN A 160 -11.47 -20.94 6.57
N ALA A 161 -12.30 -19.91 6.30
CA ALA A 161 -12.04 -18.92 5.27
C ALA A 161 -10.72 -18.15 5.50
N SER A 162 -10.38 -17.81 6.76
CA SER A 162 -9.14 -17.14 7.11
C SER A 162 -7.92 -18.06 6.89
N SER A 163 -8.02 -19.32 7.29
CA SER A 163 -6.96 -20.31 7.10
C SER A 163 -6.73 -20.61 5.62
N GLU A 164 -7.80 -20.77 4.82
CA GLU A 164 -7.74 -20.97 3.38
C GLU A 164 -7.11 -19.76 2.67
N ALA A 165 -7.53 -18.55 3.02
CA ALA A 165 -6.99 -17.31 2.49
C ALA A 165 -5.49 -17.17 2.78
N ALA A 166 -5.05 -17.51 4.01
CA ALA A 166 -3.65 -17.50 4.40
C ALA A 166 -2.82 -18.48 3.57
N LEU A 167 -3.31 -19.70 3.38
CA LEU A 167 -2.63 -20.72 2.59
C LEU A 167 -2.51 -20.29 1.12
N LYS A 168 -3.60 -19.79 0.51
CA LYS A 168 -3.59 -19.26 -0.86
C LYS A 168 -2.57 -18.12 -1.00
N TYR A 169 -2.58 -17.19 -0.05
CA TYR A 169 -1.67 -16.04 -0.09
C TYR A 169 -0.21 -16.46 0.06
N PHE A 170 0.08 -17.38 0.98
CA PHE A 170 1.42 -17.92 1.19
C PHE A 170 1.96 -18.65 -0.04
N LEU A 171 1.18 -19.58 -0.60
CA LEU A 171 1.63 -20.39 -1.76
C LEU A 171 1.87 -19.50 -2.99
N LEU A 172 0.89 -18.65 -3.34
CA LEU A 172 1.01 -17.78 -4.52
C LEU A 172 2.05 -16.67 -4.30
N GLY A 173 2.17 -16.17 -3.08
CA GLY A 173 3.17 -15.17 -2.72
C GLY A 173 4.59 -15.74 -2.78
N GLY A 174 4.83 -16.92 -2.22
CA GLY A 174 6.14 -17.58 -2.29
C GLY A 174 6.57 -17.87 -3.74
N PHE A 175 5.62 -18.25 -4.60
CA PHE A 175 5.90 -18.42 -6.03
C PHE A 175 6.28 -17.09 -6.71
N ALA A 176 5.55 -16.00 -6.42
CA ALA A 176 5.87 -14.68 -6.95
C ALA A 176 7.22 -14.14 -6.46
N SER A 177 7.57 -14.42 -5.21
CA SER A 177 8.88 -14.08 -4.63
C SER A 177 10.04 -14.83 -5.31
N ALA A 178 9.84 -16.12 -5.61
CA ALA A 178 10.82 -16.92 -6.37
C ALA A 178 11.04 -16.35 -7.78
N ILE A 179 9.97 -15.91 -8.45
CA ILE A 179 10.07 -15.23 -9.75
C ILE A 179 10.83 -13.91 -9.61
N PHE A 180 10.53 -13.11 -8.57
CA PHE A 180 11.20 -11.83 -8.33
C PHE A 180 12.70 -11.99 -8.14
N ILE A 181 13.14 -12.90 -7.23
CA ILE A 181 14.57 -13.09 -6.95
C ILE A 181 15.31 -13.68 -8.15
N TYR A 182 14.64 -14.53 -8.94
CA TYR A 182 15.22 -15.02 -10.19
C TYR A 182 15.39 -13.87 -11.21
N GLY A 183 14.42 -12.96 -11.29
CA GLY A 183 14.54 -11.73 -12.08
C GLY A 183 15.72 -10.86 -11.66
N ALA A 184 15.92 -10.68 -10.35
CA ALA A 184 17.06 -9.95 -9.79
C ALA A 184 18.40 -10.62 -10.15
N ALA A 185 18.46 -11.94 -10.10
CA ALA A 185 19.67 -12.70 -10.49
C ALA A 185 19.99 -12.53 -11.99
N LEU A 186 18.99 -12.47 -12.88
CA LEU A 186 19.22 -12.23 -14.31
C LEU A 186 19.67 -10.79 -14.58
N VAL A 187 19.12 -9.79 -13.87
CA VAL A 187 19.58 -8.40 -13.97
C VAL A 187 21.04 -8.30 -13.47
N TYR A 188 21.36 -8.96 -12.35
CA TYR A 188 22.75 -9.06 -11.89
C TYR A 188 23.65 -9.70 -12.95
N GLY A 189 23.24 -10.80 -13.58
CA GLY A 189 23.98 -11.46 -14.66
C GLY A 189 24.20 -10.59 -15.90
N ALA A 190 23.31 -9.60 -16.14
CA ALA A 190 23.42 -8.66 -17.25
C ALA A 190 24.30 -7.44 -16.92
N THR A 191 24.28 -6.95 -15.66
CA THR A 191 24.85 -5.66 -15.25
C THR A 191 25.99 -5.77 -14.26
N GLY A 192 26.19 -6.93 -13.62
CA GLY A 192 27.19 -7.16 -12.59
C GLY A 192 26.87 -6.56 -11.22
N SER A 193 25.63 -6.02 -11.01
CA SER A 193 25.23 -5.39 -9.75
C SER A 193 23.79 -5.66 -9.40
N THR A 194 23.46 -5.67 -8.10
CA THR A 194 22.09 -5.61 -7.55
C THR A 194 21.73 -4.21 -7.06
N ASN A 195 22.72 -3.33 -6.90
CA ASN A 195 22.51 -1.95 -6.48
C ASN A 195 21.87 -1.13 -7.60
N LEU A 196 20.74 -0.45 -7.31
CA LEU A 196 19.94 0.26 -8.32
C LEU A 196 20.72 1.38 -9.02
N SER A 197 21.49 2.14 -8.25
CA SER A 197 22.33 3.22 -8.79
C SER A 197 23.45 2.67 -9.71
N SER A 198 24.08 1.58 -9.30
CA SER A 198 25.11 0.93 -10.11
C SER A 198 24.54 0.31 -11.39
N ILE A 199 23.34 -0.28 -11.33
CA ILE A 199 22.60 -0.76 -12.51
C ILE A 199 22.35 0.39 -13.46
N SER A 200 21.80 1.51 -12.96
CA SER A 200 21.53 2.71 -13.76
C SER A 200 22.79 3.25 -14.42
N TYR A 201 23.88 3.37 -13.66
CA TYR A 201 25.18 3.81 -14.16
C TYR A 201 25.72 2.89 -15.26
N PHE A 202 25.65 1.57 -15.04
CA PHE A 202 26.07 0.60 -16.05
C PHE A 202 25.28 0.73 -17.35
N LEU A 203 23.95 0.80 -17.25
CA LEU A 203 23.06 0.89 -18.40
C LEU A 203 23.20 2.22 -19.18
N SER A 204 23.62 3.29 -18.51
CA SER A 204 23.84 4.59 -19.12
C SER A 204 25.20 4.71 -19.84
N ASN A 205 26.21 3.95 -19.39
CA ASN A 205 27.60 4.14 -19.84
C ASN A 205 28.18 2.93 -20.58
N ASN A 206 27.48 1.80 -20.62
CA ASN A 206 28.00 0.56 -21.21
C ASN A 206 27.00 -0.08 -22.16
N VAL A 207 27.51 -0.83 -23.13
CA VAL A 207 26.69 -1.68 -23.99
C VAL A 207 26.42 -3.00 -23.29
N VAL A 208 25.15 -3.36 -23.22
CA VAL A 208 24.74 -4.63 -22.61
C VAL A 208 25.08 -5.79 -23.56
N LEU A 209 26.06 -6.62 -23.21
CA LEU A 209 26.50 -7.73 -24.04
C LEU A 209 25.44 -8.83 -24.19
N ARG A 210 24.57 -8.99 -23.21
CA ARG A 210 23.50 -10.01 -23.17
C ARG A 210 22.14 -9.37 -22.87
N PRO A 211 21.56 -8.59 -23.80
CA PRO A 211 20.33 -7.86 -23.57
C PRO A 211 19.15 -8.77 -23.22
N GLY A 212 19.12 -10.03 -23.70
CA GLY A 212 18.10 -11.00 -23.33
C GLY A 212 18.04 -11.30 -21.84
N LEU A 213 19.17 -11.32 -21.12
CA LEU A 213 19.17 -11.49 -19.66
C LEU A 213 18.54 -10.29 -18.95
N LEU A 214 18.86 -9.07 -19.40
CA LEU A 214 18.29 -7.84 -18.85
C LEU A 214 16.77 -7.78 -19.08
N TYR A 215 16.32 -8.10 -20.28
CA TYR A 215 14.89 -8.07 -20.63
C TYR A 215 14.11 -9.13 -19.89
N ALA A 216 14.62 -10.37 -19.83
CA ALA A 216 14.00 -11.44 -19.06
C ALA A 216 13.98 -11.10 -17.57
N GLY A 217 15.09 -10.59 -17.02
CA GLY A 217 15.19 -10.18 -15.63
C GLY A 217 14.22 -9.06 -15.28
N GLY A 218 14.14 -8.00 -16.11
CA GLY A 218 13.19 -6.91 -15.94
C GLY A 218 11.73 -7.36 -16.01
N ALA A 219 11.39 -8.27 -16.93
CA ALA A 219 10.04 -8.84 -17.03
C ALA A 219 9.68 -9.67 -15.78
N LEU A 220 10.60 -10.48 -15.25
CA LEU A 220 10.36 -11.26 -14.04
C LEU A 220 10.23 -10.38 -12.79
N LEU A 221 11.02 -9.31 -12.67
CA LEU A 221 10.86 -8.31 -11.61
C LEU A 221 9.47 -7.66 -11.69
N LEU A 222 9.03 -7.29 -12.90
CA LEU A 222 7.68 -6.74 -13.14
C LEU A 222 6.58 -7.72 -12.74
N ILE A 223 6.72 -9.02 -13.01
CA ILE A 223 5.76 -10.05 -12.59
C ILE A 223 5.67 -10.10 -11.05
N GLY A 224 6.80 -10.09 -10.35
CA GLY A 224 6.82 -10.07 -8.88
C GLY A 224 6.11 -8.83 -8.30
N PHE A 225 6.39 -7.65 -8.86
CA PHE A 225 5.68 -6.43 -8.47
C PHE A 225 4.21 -6.44 -8.87
N ALA A 226 3.86 -6.92 -10.07
CA ALA A 226 2.48 -7.02 -10.54
C ALA A 226 1.64 -7.91 -9.60
N PHE A 227 2.21 -9.02 -9.12
CA PHE A 227 1.60 -9.82 -8.06
C PHE A 227 1.36 -8.98 -6.80
N LYS A 228 2.38 -8.24 -6.32
CA LYS A 228 2.29 -7.51 -5.05
C LYS A 228 1.31 -6.36 -5.08
N VAL A 229 1.18 -5.64 -6.22
CA VAL A 229 0.18 -4.58 -6.40
C VAL A 229 -1.18 -5.11 -6.85
N ALA A 230 -1.31 -6.42 -7.06
CA ALA A 230 -2.49 -7.10 -7.60
C ALA A 230 -2.88 -6.63 -9.01
N ALA A 231 -1.90 -6.42 -9.91
CA ALA A 231 -2.16 -6.12 -11.30
C ALA A 231 -2.61 -7.38 -12.07
N VAL A 232 -3.55 -7.22 -13.00
CA VAL A 232 -4.06 -8.33 -13.83
C VAL A 232 -3.00 -8.73 -14.86
N PRO A 233 -2.71 -10.04 -15.02
CA PRO A 233 -3.41 -11.22 -14.51
C PRO A 233 -2.95 -11.75 -13.14
N PHE A 234 -2.01 -11.12 -12.47
CA PHE A 234 -1.40 -11.60 -11.22
C PHE A 234 -2.22 -11.25 -9.96
N HIS A 235 -3.49 -10.86 -10.12
CA HIS A 235 -4.40 -10.38 -9.08
C HIS A 235 -5.22 -11.47 -8.37
N LEU A 236 -5.23 -12.71 -8.87
CA LEU A 236 -6.19 -13.76 -8.47
C LEU A 236 -6.21 -14.07 -6.98
N TRP A 237 -5.11 -13.84 -6.27
CA TRP A 237 -5.02 -13.99 -4.83
C TRP A 237 -5.86 -12.95 -4.06
N SER A 238 -5.95 -11.72 -4.59
CA SER A 238 -6.42 -10.56 -3.83
C SER A 238 -7.91 -10.64 -3.44
N PRO A 239 -8.86 -11.01 -4.31
CA PRO A 239 -10.27 -11.11 -3.92
C PRO A 239 -10.53 -12.16 -2.83
N ASP A 240 -9.92 -13.34 -2.94
CA ASP A 240 -10.09 -14.43 -1.97
C ASP A 240 -9.46 -14.10 -0.63
N VAL A 241 -8.25 -13.51 -0.67
CA VAL A 241 -7.52 -13.12 0.55
C VAL A 241 -8.20 -11.95 1.27
N TYR A 242 -8.72 -10.96 0.52
CA TYR A 242 -9.46 -9.84 1.14
C TYR A 242 -10.74 -10.31 1.81
N GLU A 243 -11.46 -11.25 1.18
CA GLU A 243 -12.68 -11.81 1.74
C GLU A 243 -12.41 -12.65 2.98
N GLY A 244 -11.42 -13.55 2.93
CA GLY A 244 -11.13 -14.49 4.01
C GLY A 244 -10.41 -13.88 5.21
N ALA A 245 -9.52 -12.91 5.02
CA ALA A 245 -8.77 -12.27 6.10
C ALA A 245 -9.70 -11.54 7.08
N PRO A 246 -9.32 -11.39 8.36
CA PRO A 246 -10.02 -10.45 9.26
C PRO A 246 -10.03 -9.04 8.65
N THR A 247 -11.17 -8.35 8.74
CA THR A 247 -11.36 -7.06 8.05
C THR A 247 -10.31 -5.99 8.41
N PRO A 248 -9.83 -5.83 9.65
CA PRO A 248 -8.72 -4.89 9.95
C PRO A 248 -7.42 -5.25 9.23
N VAL A 249 -7.12 -6.55 9.06
CA VAL A 249 -5.95 -7.02 8.29
C VAL A 249 -6.09 -6.63 6.81
N THR A 250 -7.30 -6.74 6.26
CA THR A 250 -7.58 -6.32 4.88
C THR A 250 -7.29 -4.82 4.69
N GLY A 251 -7.62 -3.98 5.70
CA GLY A 251 -7.26 -2.56 5.71
C GLY A 251 -5.75 -2.30 5.64
N VAL A 252 -4.96 -3.06 6.42
CA VAL A 252 -3.48 -3.04 6.36
C VAL A 252 -2.98 -3.43 4.97
N MET A 253 -3.52 -4.50 4.40
CA MET A 253 -3.13 -4.98 3.08
C MET A 253 -3.45 -3.98 1.96
N ALA A 254 -4.63 -3.36 2.02
CA ALA A 254 -5.07 -2.39 1.03
C ALA A 254 -4.27 -1.08 1.05
N SER A 255 -3.58 -0.76 2.14
CA SER A 255 -2.84 0.47 2.37
C SER A 255 -1.32 0.25 2.37
N ILE A 256 -0.75 -0.25 3.46
CA ILE A 256 0.70 -0.33 3.71
C ILE A 256 1.43 -1.11 2.60
N VAL A 257 0.84 -2.22 2.15
CA VAL A 257 1.43 -3.04 1.07
C VAL A 257 1.55 -2.25 -0.22
N LYS A 258 0.51 -1.47 -0.56
CA LYS A 258 0.55 -0.65 -1.79
C LYS A 258 1.61 0.45 -1.69
N VAL A 259 1.75 1.10 -0.54
CA VAL A 259 2.80 2.10 -0.34
C VAL A 259 4.18 1.50 -0.61
N GLY A 260 4.54 0.40 0.07
CA GLY A 260 5.82 -0.27 -0.09
C GLY A 260 6.06 -0.80 -1.51
N ALA A 261 5.04 -1.45 -2.09
CA ALA A 261 5.15 -2.07 -3.41
C ALA A 261 5.29 -1.03 -4.54
N PHE A 262 4.49 0.04 -4.54
CA PHE A 262 4.62 1.11 -5.54
C PHE A 262 5.90 1.91 -5.35
N ALA A 263 6.36 2.11 -4.12
CA ALA A 263 7.65 2.75 -3.87
C ALA A 263 8.81 1.94 -4.45
N ALA A 264 8.87 0.64 -4.17
CA ALA A 264 9.91 -0.24 -4.71
C ALA A 264 9.81 -0.35 -6.25
N LEU A 265 8.60 -0.45 -6.81
CA LEU A 265 8.37 -0.47 -8.25
C LEU A 265 8.91 0.80 -8.93
N LEU A 266 8.61 1.98 -8.38
CA LEU A 266 9.13 3.26 -8.88
C LEU A 266 10.66 3.29 -8.82
N ARG A 267 11.27 2.86 -7.70
CA ARG A 267 12.74 2.80 -7.60
C ARG A 267 13.36 1.90 -8.66
N VAL A 268 12.81 0.71 -8.88
CA VAL A 268 13.37 -0.21 -9.87
C VAL A 268 13.18 0.31 -11.29
N LEU A 269 11.96 0.70 -11.66
CA LEU A 269 11.67 1.07 -13.05
C LEU A 269 12.23 2.44 -13.42
N ILE A 270 12.18 3.42 -12.50
CA ILE A 270 12.59 4.78 -12.82
C ILE A 270 14.07 5.01 -12.49
N SER A 271 14.55 4.54 -11.31
CA SER A 271 15.96 4.78 -10.94
C SER A 271 16.90 3.78 -11.60
N ALA A 272 16.61 2.46 -11.56
CA ALA A 272 17.53 1.45 -12.09
C ALA A 272 17.36 1.22 -13.60
N LEU A 273 16.12 1.09 -14.07
CA LEU A 273 15.78 0.75 -15.46
C LEU A 273 15.24 1.94 -16.25
N GLY A 274 15.51 3.18 -15.84
CA GLY A 274 15.01 4.39 -16.48
C GLY A 274 15.47 4.55 -17.93
N THR A 275 16.64 4.04 -18.29
CA THR A 275 17.13 4.02 -19.68
C THR A 275 16.46 2.96 -20.56
N GLN A 276 15.68 2.05 -19.98
CA GLN A 276 15.02 0.91 -20.63
C GLN A 276 13.50 1.11 -20.80
N LEU A 277 13.06 2.36 -20.90
CA LEU A 277 11.64 2.72 -21.04
C LEU A 277 10.92 1.95 -22.15
N ASP A 278 11.56 1.86 -23.33
CA ASP A 278 10.99 1.19 -24.50
C ASP A 278 10.79 -0.32 -24.30
N THR A 279 11.47 -0.91 -23.31
CA THR A 279 11.36 -2.33 -22.99
C THR A 279 10.21 -2.61 -22.03
N TRP A 280 10.09 -1.85 -20.95
CA TRP A 280 9.11 -2.16 -19.91
C TRP A 280 7.77 -1.43 -20.08
N ARG A 281 7.72 -0.26 -20.75
CA ARG A 281 6.47 0.46 -21.02
C ARG A 281 5.42 -0.38 -21.78
N PRO A 282 5.75 -1.13 -22.84
CA PRO A 282 4.77 -1.98 -23.52
C PRO A 282 4.16 -3.04 -22.62
N ILE A 283 4.95 -3.63 -21.72
CA ILE A 283 4.47 -4.62 -20.76
C ILE A 283 3.50 -3.96 -19.78
N LEU A 284 3.89 -2.82 -19.20
CA LEU A 284 3.02 -2.06 -18.29
C LEU A 284 1.75 -1.57 -19.00
N PHE A 285 1.82 -1.20 -20.28
CA PHE A 285 0.67 -0.80 -21.07
C PHE A 285 -0.42 -1.87 -21.06
N VAL A 286 -0.05 -3.12 -21.33
CA VAL A 286 -0.98 -4.25 -21.31
C VAL A 286 -1.50 -4.51 -19.89
N LEU A 287 -0.62 -4.51 -18.90
CA LEU A 287 -1.01 -4.72 -17.49
C LEU A 287 -1.99 -3.66 -17.00
N ILE A 288 -1.80 -2.39 -17.36
CA ILE A 288 -2.69 -1.29 -16.98
C ILE A 288 -4.08 -1.47 -17.59
N ILE A 289 -4.16 -1.76 -18.89
CA ILE A 289 -5.45 -1.98 -19.56
C ILE A 289 -6.20 -3.11 -18.88
N LEU A 290 -5.57 -4.26 -18.72
CA LEU A 290 -6.18 -5.42 -18.07
C LEU A 290 -6.60 -5.10 -16.62
N THR A 291 -5.75 -4.42 -15.86
CA THR A 291 -6.00 -4.09 -14.45
C THR A 291 -7.17 -3.11 -14.30
N CYS A 292 -7.23 -2.08 -15.13
CA CYS A 292 -8.32 -1.12 -15.12
C CYS A 292 -9.65 -1.77 -15.53
N VAL A 293 -9.65 -2.50 -16.66
CA VAL A 293 -10.88 -3.09 -17.21
C VAL A 293 -11.41 -4.20 -16.33
N VAL A 294 -10.58 -5.18 -15.96
CA VAL A 294 -11.00 -6.33 -15.15
C VAL A 294 -11.40 -5.87 -13.75
N GLY A 295 -10.59 -5.00 -13.11
CA GLY A 295 -10.89 -4.47 -11.79
C GLY A 295 -12.24 -3.79 -11.71
N ALA A 296 -12.55 -2.91 -12.68
CA ALA A 296 -13.82 -2.21 -12.73
C ALA A 296 -15.00 -3.14 -13.07
N SER A 297 -14.84 -3.99 -14.11
CA SER A 297 -15.94 -4.83 -14.61
C SER A 297 -16.35 -5.92 -13.63
N VAL A 298 -15.38 -6.59 -12.98
CA VAL A 298 -15.69 -7.67 -12.05
C VAL A 298 -16.25 -7.13 -10.72
N ALA A 299 -15.86 -5.91 -10.30
CA ALA A 299 -16.44 -5.25 -9.14
C ALA A 299 -17.96 -5.05 -9.27
N LEU A 300 -18.49 -4.83 -10.49
CA LEU A 300 -19.93 -4.61 -10.75
C LEU A 300 -20.82 -5.74 -10.26
N VAL A 301 -20.37 -6.99 -10.39
CA VAL A 301 -21.17 -8.17 -10.06
C VAL A 301 -20.98 -8.66 -8.62
N GLN A 302 -20.07 -8.03 -7.85
CA GLN A 302 -19.83 -8.43 -6.47
C GLN A 302 -20.98 -7.99 -5.55
N ARG A 303 -21.39 -8.91 -4.66
CA ARG A 303 -22.33 -8.65 -3.56
C ARG A 303 -21.62 -8.62 -2.21
N ASN A 304 -20.50 -9.32 -2.06
CA ASN A 304 -19.65 -9.24 -0.87
C ASN A 304 -18.80 -7.97 -0.93
N VAL A 305 -18.92 -7.10 0.07
CA VAL A 305 -18.26 -5.79 0.10
C VAL A 305 -16.74 -5.90 0.18
N LYS A 306 -16.18 -6.94 0.82
CA LYS A 306 -14.73 -7.16 0.88
C LYS A 306 -14.18 -7.55 -0.49
N ARG A 307 -14.87 -8.41 -1.25
CA ARG A 307 -14.51 -8.74 -2.63
C ARG A 307 -14.70 -7.53 -3.56
N LEU A 308 -15.77 -6.76 -3.38
CA LEU A 308 -15.99 -5.52 -4.13
C LEU A 308 -14.83 -4.55 -3.91
N LEU A 309 -14.41 -4.33 -2.67
CA LEU A 309 -13.28 -3.48 -2.33
C LEU A 309 -11.94 -4.06 -2.81
N ALA A 310 -11.78 -5.38 -2.91
CA ALA A 310 -10.62 -6.00 -3.52
C ALA A 310 -10.50 -5.64 -5.01
N TYR A 311 -11.59 -5.80 -5.79
CA TYR A 311 -11.61 -5.41 -7.19
C TYR A 311 -11.51 -3.88 -7.38
N SER A 312 -12.12 -3.10 -6.50
CA SER A 312 -11.90 -1.67 -6.41
C SER A 312 -10.40 -1.36 -6.23
N SER A 313 -9.74 -2.02 -5.28
CA SER A 313 -8.31 -1.86 -5.01
C SER A 313 -7.41 -2.26 -6.19
N ILE A 314 -7.82 -3.27 -6.99
CA ILE A 314 -7.18 -3.64 -8.25
C ILE A 314 -7.33 -2.50 -9.27
N ASN A 315 -8.53 -1.96 -9.46
CA ASN A 315 -8.76 -0.83 -10.35
C ASN A 315 -7.94 0.41 -9.94
N GLN A 316 -7.87 0.73 -8.64
CA GLN A 316 -7.03 1.82 -8.13
C GLN A 316 -5.53 1.59 -8.41
N ALA A 317 -5.06 0.32 -8.33
CA ALA A 317 -3.69 0.00 -8.72
C ALA A 317 -3.44 0.28 -10.21
N GLY A 318 -4.41 0.02 -11.08
CA GLY A 318 -4.35 0.39 -12.50
C GLY A 318 -4.12 1.90 -12.70
N PHE A 319 -4.83 2.75 -11.95
CA PHE A 319 -4.60 4.21 -11.98
C PHE A 319 -3.22 4.60 -11.44
N MET A 320 -2.75 3.98 -10.37
CA MET A 320 -1.40 4.23 -9.84
C MET A 320 -0.31 3.83 -10.85
N LEU A 321 -0.50 2.73 -11.57
CA LEU A 321 0.42 2.27 -12.61
C LEU A 321 0.51 3.23 -13.81
N LEU A 322 -0.51 4.05 -14.09
CA LEU A 322 -0.45 5.11 -15.12
C LEU A 322 0.68 6.10 -14.82
N GLY A 323 0.80 6.55 -13.56
CA GLY A 323 1.87 7.45 -13.16
C GLY A 323 3.25 6.79 -13.29
N VAL A 324 3.37 5.50 -12.95
CA VAL A 324 4.61 4.72 -13.18
C VAL A 324 4.94 4.63 -14.66
N TRP A 325 3.96 4.33 -15.51
CA TRP A 325 4.12 4.19 -16.96
C TRP A 325 4.65 5.46 -17.62
N SER A 326 4.29 6.63 -17.11
CA SER A 326 4.77 7.91 -17.65
C SER A 326 6.30 8.01 -17.68
N GLY A 327 7.00 7.35 -16.74
CA GLY A 327 8.46 7.32 -16.68
C GLY A 327 9.10 8.68 -16.36
N THR A 328 8.34 9.62 -15.80
CA THR A 328 8.76 11.00 -15.55
C THR A 328 8.68 11.36 -14.07
N ALA A 329 9.41 12.42 -13.65
CA ALA A 329 9.32 12.95 -12.29
C ALA A 329 7.87 13.35 -11.92
N ARG A 330 7.10 13.90 -12.89
CA ARG A 330 5.70 14.22 -12.72
C ARG A 330 4.86 12.97 -12.42
N GLY A 331 5.12 11.86 -13.13
CA GLY A 331 4.43 10.60 -12.87
C GLY A 331 4.78 9.97 -11.53
N VAL A 332 6.05 10.09 -11.11
CA VAL A 332 6.48 9.67 -9.76
C VAL A 332 5.72 10.45 -8.69
N ALA A 333 5.70 11.79 -8.78
CA ALA A 333 4.97 12.64 -7.85
C ALA A 333 3.46 12.34 -7.84
N ALA A 334 2.86 12.12 -9.02
CA ALA A 334 1.45 11.78 -9.15
C ALA A 334 1.12 10.42 -8.51
N THR A 335 1.98 9.41 -8.69
CA THR A 335 1.83 8.10 -8.04
C THR A 335 1.96 8.21 -6.52
N LEU A 336 2.96 8.97 -6.01
CA LEU A 336 3.13 9.21 -4.58
C LEU A 336 1.92 9.93 -3.97
N PHE A 337 1.40 10.96 -4.64
CA PHE A 337 0.19 11.64 -4.20
C PHE A 337 -0.98 10.68 -4.09
N TYR A 338 -1.16 9.84 -5.14
CA TYR A 338 -2.25 8.87 -5.16
C TYR A 338 -2.15 7.90 -4.00
N VAL A 339 -1.00 7.28 -3.81
CA VAL A 339 -0.78 6.29 -2.74
C VAL A 339 -0.93 6.94 -1.36
N ALA A 340 -0.38 8.15 -1.15
CA ALA A 340 -0.42 8.87 0.11
C ALA A 340 -1.85 9.24 0.55
N THR A 341 -2.70 9.58 -0.41
CA THR A 341 -4.09 9.98 -0.14
C THR A 341 -5.05 8.80 -0.12
N TYR A 342 -4.78 7.76 -0.92
CA TYR A 342 -5.57 6.54 -0.96
C TYR A 342 -5.48 5.75 0.35
N ALA A 343 -4.28 5.63 0.94
CA ALA A 343 -4.04 4.79 2.11
C ALA A 343 -4.96 5.13 3.31
N PRO A 344 -5.06 6.38 3.79
CA PRO A 344 -5.97 6.70 4.89
C PRO A 344 -7.45 6.55 4.52
N VAL A 345 -7.84 6.84 3.27
CA VAL A 345 -9.22 6.72 2.79
C VAL A 345 -9.66 5.24 2.78
N VAL A 346 -8.81 4.34 2.29
CA VAL A 346 -9.12 2.91 2.24
C VAL A 346 -9.14 2.27 3.62
N ILE A 347 -8.25 2.66 4.54
CA ILE A 347 -8.28 2.20 5.94
C ILE A 347 -9.59 2.63 6.61
N ALA A 348 -10.00 3.88 6.43
CA ALA A 348 -11.26 4.37 6.97
C ALA A 348 -12.49 3.63 6.38
N THR A 349 -12.44 3.28 5.11
CA THR A 349 -13.48 2.46 4.48
C THR A 349 -13.55 1.07 5.12
N PHE A 350 -12.40 0.39 5.29
CA PHE A 350 -12.35 -0.90 5.98
C PHE A 350 -12.69 -0.79 7.47
N ALA A 351 -12.46 0.37 8.12
CA ALA A 351 -12.92 0.63 9.47
C ALA A 351 -14.45 0.56 9.56
N VAL A 352 -15.18 1.20 8.63
CA VAL A 352 -16.65 1.07 8.55
C VAL A 352 -17.06 -0.38 8.28
N VAL A 353 -16.37 -1.06 7.35
CA VAL A 353 -16.65 -2.48 7.04
C VAL A 353 -16.43 -3.37 8.27
N THR A 354 -15.38 -3.10 9.08
CA THR A 354 -15.12 -3.81 10.34
C THR A 354 -16.25 -3.62 11.35
N LEU A 355 -16.83 -2.42 11.43
CA LEU A 355 -17.94 -2.14 12.34
C LEU A 355 -19.21 -2.87 11.90
N VAL A 356 -19.59 -2.76 10.63
CA VAL A 356 -20.79 -3.39 10.07
C VAL A 356 -20.67 -4.92 10.06
N GLY A 357 -19.47 -5.46 9.83
CA GLY A 357 -19.17 -6.89 9.86
C GLY A 357 -19.56 -7.59 11.17
N GLY A 358 -19.66 -6.83 12.26
CA GLY A 358 -20.10 -7.32 13.56
C GLY A 358 -19.14 -8.31 14.21
N ALA A 359 -19.56 -8.95 15.29
CA ALA A 359 -18.80 -10.01 15.93
C ALA A 359 -18.66 -11.21 15.00
N GLY A 360 -17.47 -11.84 14.98
CA GLY A 360 -17.15 -12.93 14.06
C GLY A 360 -16.85 -12.48 12.62
N ASP A 361 -16.94 -11.18 12.30
CA ASP A 361 -16.62 -10.63 10.97
C ASP A 361 -17.39 -11.36 9.84
N GLU A 362 -18.74 -11.46 9.96
CA GLU A 362 -19.59 -12.30 9.08
C GLU A 362 -20.48 -11.49 8.10
N LEU A 363 -20.84 -10.25 8.48
CA LEU A 363 -21.85 -9.48 7.75
C LEU A 363 -21.25 -8.66 6.60
N HIS A 364 -20.91 -9.32 5.50
CA HIS A 364 -20.24 -8.71 4.35
C HIS A 364 -21.09 -8.56 3.09
N SER A 365 -22.38 -8.95 3.10
CA SER A 365 -23.28 -8.63 1.99
C SER A 365 -23.54 -7.13 1.92
N ILE A 366 -23.60 -6.57 0.71
CA ILE A 366 -23.99 -5.17 0.48
C ILE A 366 -25.37 -4.86 1.09
N ASP A 367 -26.22 -5.86 1.24
CA ASP A 367 -27.57 -5.72 1.81
C ASP A 367 -27.52 -5.31 3.29
N HIS A 368 -26.49 -5.67 4.06
CA HIS A 368 -26.32 -5.23 5.45
C HIS A 368 -26.07 -3.72 5.60
N TYR A 369 -25.74 -3.04 4.51
CA TYR A 369 -25.51 -1.59 4.48
C TYR A 369 -26.76 -0.80 4.07
N ARG A 370 -27.86 -1.48 3.67
CA ARG A 370 -29.10 -0.84 3.28
C ARG A 370 -29.65 0.02 4.43
N GLY A 371 -30.01 1.25 4.14
CA GLY A 371 -30.55 2.18 5.11
C GLY A 371 -29.61 2.69 6.20
N LEU A 372 -28.30 2.34 6.14
CA LEU A 372 -27.33 2.72 7.18
C LEU A 372 -27.28 4.24 7.40
N ALA A 373 -27.37 5.05 6.35
CA ALA A 373 -27.34 6.50 6.45
C ALA A 373 -28.61 7.07 7.10
N ARG A 374 -29.75 6.36 7.05
CA ARG A 374 -30.94 6.76 7.75
C ARG A 374 -30.91 6.41 9.24
N ARG A 375 -30.42 5.23 9.59
CA ARG A 375 -30.30 4.78 10.98
C ARG A 375 -29.17 5.48 11.74
N GLN A 376 -28.04 5.69 11.06
CA GLN A 376 -26.84 6.32 11.60
C GLN A 376 -26.26 7.31 10.57
N PRO A 377 -26.81 8.54 10.48
CA PRO A 377 -26.45 9.51 9.43
C PRO A 377 -24.97 9.83 9.37
N TRP A 378 -24.29 9.89 10.52
CA TRP A 378 -22.86 10.15 10.56
C TRP A 378 -22.06 9.00 9.93
N LEU A 379 -22.33 7.74 10.29
CA LEU A 379 -21.60 6.59 9.80
C LEU A 379 -21.86 6.32 8.31
N GLY A 380 -23.14 6.37 7.91
CA GLY A 380 -23.52 6.19 6.50
C GLY A 380 -23.04 7.34 5.63
N GLY A 381 -23.12 8.59 6.12
CA GLY A 381 -22.57 9.76 5.43
C GLY A 381 -21.05 9.71 5.28
N ALA A 382 -20.33 9.29 6.32
CA ALA A 382 -18.89 9.07 6.25
C ALA A 382 -18.53 8.02 5.19
N LEU A 383 -19.20 6.86 5.19
CA LEU A 383 -18.98 5.84 4.18
C LEU A 383 -19.28 6.35 2.76
N ALA A 384 -20.35 7.10 2.57
CA ALA A 384 -20.70 7.72 1.30
C ALA A 384 -19.58 8.62 0.77
N VAL A 385 -19.01 9.50 1.63
CA VAL A 385 -17.89 10.37 1.27
C VAL A 385 -16.65 9.55 0.89
N LEU A 386 -16.33 8.51 1.65
CA LEU A 386 -15.18 7.64 1.39
C LEU A 386 -15.32 6.87 0.06
N LEU A 387 -16.54 6.38 -0.25
CA LEU A 387 -16.85 5.72 -1.52
C LEU A 387 -16.78 6.70 -2.70
N LEU A 388 -17.35 7.89 -2.56
CA LEU A 388 -17.29 8.96 -3.56
C LEU A 388 -15.84 9.43 -3.79
N SER A 389 -15.03 9.45 -2.76
CA SER A 389 -13.60 9.74 -2.92
C SER A 389 -12.88 8.66 -3.73
N GLN A 390 -13.13 7.38 -3.46
CA GLN A 390 -12.55 6.28 -4.23
C GLN A 390 -13.07 6.22 -5.67
N LEU A 391 -14.33 6.59 -5.88
CA LEU A 391 -14.88 6.84 -7.21
C LEU A 391 -14.08 7.89 -7.97
N GLY A 392 -13.62 8.92 -7.29
CA GLY A 392 -13.03 10.12 -7.89
C GLY A 392 -14.09 11.18 -8.22
N ALA A 393 -15.10 11.35 -7.34
CA ALA A 393 -16.09 12.42 -7.49
C ALA A 393 -15.42 13.80 -7.33
N PRO A 394 -15.83 14.82 -8.08
CA PRO A 394 -15.33 16.20 -7.91
C PRO A 394 -15.38 16.63 -6.43
N LEU A 395 -14.46 17.51 -6.05
CA LEU A 395 -14.26 18.01 -4.68
C LEU A 395 -13.71 16.99 -3.69
N THR A 396 -13.38 15.77 -4.15
CA THR A 396 -12.70 14.76 -3.32
C THR A 396 -11.24 14.57 -3.76
N VAL A 397 -10.41 14.12 -2.83
CA VAL A 397 -8.99 13.88 -3.10
C VAL A 397 -8.77 12.83 -4.19
N GLY A 398 -9.67 11.85 -4.31
CA GLY A 398 -9.58 10.81 -5.35
C GLY A 398 -9.77 11.36 -6.76
N PHE A 399 -10.55 12.43 -6.94
CA PHE A 399 -10.64 13.12 -8.22
C PHE A 399 -9.29 13.71 -8.61
N TYR A 400 -8.68 14.47 -7.71
CA TYR A 400 -7.40 15.10 -7.99
C TYR A 400 -6.28 14.06 -8.22
N ALA A 401 -6.26 12.97 -7.44
CA ALA A 401 -5.31 11.88 -7.61
C ALA A 401 -5.43 11.23 -9.00
N LYS A 402 -6.66 10.92 -9.46
CA LYS A 402 -6.91 10.40 -10.82
C LYS A 402 -6.51 11.40 -11.89
N PHE A 403 -6.87 12.66 -11.70
CA PHE A 403 -6.57 13.73 -12.65
C PHE A 403 -5.06 13.88 -12.90
N ILE A 404 -4.24 13.92 -11.85
CA ILE A 404 -2.79 14.15 -12.01
C ILE A 404 -2.06 12.95 -12.63
N VAL A 405 -2.48 11.70 -12.35
CA VAL A 405 -1.87 10.52 -13.01
C VAL A 405 -2.28 10.44 -14.48
N LEU A 406 -3.53 10.79 -14.82
CA LEU A 406 -4.00 10.88 -16.20
C LEU A 406 -3.24 11.97 -16.97
N ALA A 407 -3.08 13.16 -16.37
CA ALA A 407 -2.34 14.25 -16.98
C ALA A 407 -0.88 13.85 -17.25
N ALA A 408 -0.18 13.24 -16.27
CA ALA A 408 1.18 12.76 -16.46
C ALA A 408 1.29 11.70 -17.57
N THR A 409 0.27 10.83 -17.69
CA THR A 409 0.21 9.81 -18.74
C THR A 409 0.02 10.42 -20.13
N ILE A 410 -0.89 11.39 -20.27
CA ILE A 410 -1.16 12.09 -21.54
C ILE A 410 0.09 12.87 -21.99
N ASP A 411 0.72 13.61 -21.10
CA ASP A 411 1.95 14.35 -21.36
C ASP A 411 3.11 13.45 -21.85
N SER A 412 3.08 12.17 -21.45
CA SER A 412 4.06 11.15 -21.86
C SER A 412 3.64 10.38 -23.13
N GLY A 413 2.60 10.84 -23.84
CA GLY A 413 2.11 10.21 -25.07
C GLY A 413 1.12 9.04 -24.87
N GLY A 414 0.65 8.80 -23.63
CA GLY A 414 -0.23 7.68 -23.26
C GLY A 414 -1.74 7.97 -23.39
N SER A 415 -2.19 8.73 -24.38
CA SER A 415 -3.60 9.12 -24.53
C SER A 415 -4.55 7.92 -24.61
N ALA A 416 -4.14 6.83 -25.27
CA ALA A 416 -4.93 5.60 -25.34
C ALA A 416 -5.12 4.95 -23.94
N LEU A 417 -4.06 4.91 -23.11
CA LEU A 417 -4.15 4.43 -21.74
C LEU A 417 -5.07 5.31 -20.88
N ALA A 418 -4.93 6.63 -21.02
CA ALA A 418 -5.76 7.58 -20.31
C ALA A 418 -7.24 7.40 -20.66
N LEU A 419 -7.57 7.16 -21.94
CA LEU A 419 -8.94 6.87 -22.38
C LEU A 419 -9.48 5.59 -21.75
N VAL A 420 -8.71 4.49 -21.78
CA VAL A 420 -9.12 3.22 -21.16
C VAL A 420 -9.35 3.39 -19.65
N ALA A 421 -8.47 4.12 -18.96
CA ALA A 421 -8.60 4.39 -17.55
C ALA A 421 -9.86 5.23 -17.24
N LEU A 422 -10.16 6.25 -18.05
CA LEU A 422 -11.40 7.04 -17.92
C LEU A 422 -12.66 6.19 -18.12
N LEU A 423 -12.66 5.30 -19.12
CA LEU A 423 -13.76 4.37 -19.34
C LEU A 423 -13.91 3.40 -18.15
N SER A 424 -12.79 2.91 -17.60
CA SER A 424 -12.83 2.07 -16.40
C SER A 424 -13.35 2.82 -15.16
N ALA A 425 -13.04 4.13 -15.04
CA ALA A 425 -13.60 4.98 -13.99
C ALA A 425 -15.14 5.13 -14.13
N ALA A 426 -15.64 5.28 -15.35
CA ALA A 426 -17.08 5.32 -15.62
C ALA A 426 -17.76 4.00 -15.24
N ILE A 427 -17.14 2.85 -15.53
CA ILE A 427 -17.63 1.55 -15.07
C ILE A 427 -17.59 1.47 -13.54
N ALA A 428 -16.50 1.92 -12.92
CA ALA A 428 -16.37 1.91 -11.46
C ALA A 428 -17.41 2.80 -10.77
N ALA A 429 -17.82 3.89 -11.42
CA ALA A 429 -18.87 4.77 -10.89
C ALA A 429 -20.16 4.00 -10.57
N VAL A 430 -20.52 3.01 -11.38
CA VAL A 430 -21.76 2.26 -11.22
C VAL A 430 -21.78 1.51 -9.88
N PHE A 431 -20.74 0.78 -9.51
CA PHE A 431 -20.74 0.01 -8.26
C PHE A 431 -20.57 0.90 -7.02
N TYR A 432 -19.79 1.99 -7.10
CA TYR A 432 -19.68 2.93 -5.98
C TYR A 432 -20.98 3.70 -5.73
N LEU A 433 -21.61 4.20 -6.80
CA LEU A 433 -22.90 4.90 -6.69
C LEU A 433 -24.02 3.94 -6.25
N ARG A 434 -24.04 2.70 -6.78
CA ARG A 434 -24.97 1.67 -6.31
C ARG A 434 -24.87 1.46 -4.81
N TRP A 435 -23.65 1.28 -4.28
CA TRP A 435 -23.46 1.12 -2.84
C TRP A 435 -23.82 2.38 -2.06
N THR A 436 -23.42 3.56 -2.54
CA THR A 436 -23.77 4.84 -1.91
C THR A 436 -25.31 5.04 -1.85
N LEU A 437 -26.04 4.79 -2.95
CA LEU A 437 -27.49 4.89 -2.98
C LEU A 437 -28.15 3.87 -2.03
N TRP A 438 -27.57 2.67 -1.91
CA TRP A 438 -28.06 1.64 -1.01
C TRP A 438 -28.00 2.05 0.47
N LEU A 439 -27.03 2.88 0.85
CA LEU A 439 -26.94 3.45 2.20
C LEU A 439 -28.16 4.31 2.57
N TYR A 440 -28.81 4.94 1.59
CA TYR A 440 -29.96 5.83 1.78
C TYR A 440 -31.31 5.18 1.42
N ALA A 441 -31.30 3.93 0.94
CA ALA A 441 -32.51 3.21 0.60
C ALA A 441 -33.40 2.96 1.83
N ASP A 442 -34.70 2.70 1.59
CA ASP A 442 -35.61 2.32 2.66
C ASP A 442 -35.17 1.01 3.30
N ASP A 443 -35.27 0.96 4.61
CA ASP A 443 -34.88 -0.19 5.41
C ASP A 443 -36.16 -0.96 5.80
N ASP A 444 -36.24 -2.20 5.35
CA ASP A 444 -37.32 -3.12 5.67
C ASP A 444 -36.95 -4.05 6.85
N VAL A 445 -35.79 -3.85 7.46
CA VAL A 445 -35.23 -4.77 8.48
C VAL A 445 -35.10 -4.05 9.81
N ASP A 446 -35.48 -4.70 10.90
CA ASP A 446 -35.15 -4.35 12.31
C ASP A 446 -33.65 -4.43 12.58
N ALA A 447 -32.83 -3.78 11.76
CA ALA A 447 -31.40 -3.82 11.89
C ALA A 447 -30.95 -2.92 13.06
N THR A 448 -30.24 -3.51 14.01
CA THR A 448 -29.70 -2.83 15.17
C THR A 448 -28.69 -1.75 14.80
N ARG A 449 -28.58 -0.72 15.63
CA ARG A 449 -27.53 0.31 15.47
C ARG A 449 -26.15 -0.34 15.65
N VAL A 450 -25.22 0.07 14.80
CA VAL A 450 -23.81 -0.34 14.88
C VAL A 450 -23.14 0.44 16.00
N ASP A 451 -22.49 -0.25 16.93
CA ASP A 451 -21.66 0.41 17.95
C ASP A 451 -20.38 0.95 17.30
N VAL A 452 -20.08 2.22 17.59
CA VAL A 452 -18.92 2.92 17.00
C VAL A 452 -17.96 3.35 18.10
N PRO A 453 -16.94 2.52 18.41
CA PRO A 453 -15.94 2.84 19.40
C PRO A 453 -15.13 4.10 19.01
N ARG A 454 -14.61 4.82 20.02
CA ARG A 454 -13.96 6.11 19.82
C ARG A 454 -12.75 6.07 18.88
N GLN A 455 -11.92 5.03 18.99
CA GLN A 455 -10.71 4.94 18.17
C GLN A 455 -11.09 4.74 16.69
N THR A 456 -12.00 3.84 16.41
CA THR A 456 -12.50 3.60 15.05
C THR A 456 -13.23 4.84 14.50
N ALA A 457 -13.97 5.56 15.33
CA ALA A 457 -14.61 6.84 14.94
C ALA A 457 -13.57 7.88 14.50
N VAL A 458 -12.45 8.00 15.23
CA VAL A 458 -11.33 8.90 14.85
C VAL A 458 -10.75 8.49 13.50
N VAL A 459 -10.52 7.20 13.26
CA VAL A 459 -9.99 6.71 11.99
C VAL A 459 -10.92 7.07 10.82
N ILE A 460 -12.22 6.85 10.98
CA ILE A 460 -13.22 7.21 9.97
C ILE A 460 -13.21 8.73 9.72
N GLY A 461 -13.17 9.52 10.80
CA GLY A 461 -13.09 10.98 10.72
C GLY A 461 -11.84 11.48 9.97
N VAL A 462 -10.66 10.90 10.26
CA VAL A 462 -9.42 11.22 9.55
C VAL A 462 -9.54 10.90 8.06
N GLY A 463 -10.08 9.73 7.69
CA GLY A 463 -10.30 9.37 6.29
C GLY A 463 -11.23 10.34 5.56
N VAL A 464 -12.33 10.76 6.20
CA VAL A 464 -13.25 11.76 5.65
C VAL A 464 -12.59 13.13 5.51
N ILE A 465 -11.82 13.55 6.52
CA ILE A 465 -11.06 14.82 6.46
C ILE A 465 -10.06 14.78 5.30
N VAL A 466 -9.30 13.71 5.15
CA VAL A 466 -8.35 13.54 4.03
C VAL A 466 -9.09 13.60 2.70
N ALA A 467 -10.24 12.90 2.58
CA ALA A 467 -11.03 12.85 1.37
C ALA A 467 -11.52 14.23 0.92
N ILE A 468 -12.01 15.06 1.85
CA ILE A 468 -12.60 16.37 1.55
C ILE A 468 -11.53 17.48 1.53
N LEU A 469 -10.72 17.58 2.60
CA LEU A 469 -9.76 18.68 2.75
C LEU A 469 -8.77 18.72 1.58
N PHE A 470 -8.16 17.58 1.25
CA PHE A 470 -7.21 17.52 0.14
C PHE A 470 -7.86 17.36 -1.23
N GLY A 471 -9.17 17.16 -1.27
CA GLY A 471 -9.98 17.34 -2.49
C GLY A 471 -10.21 18.79 -2.82
N LEU A 472 -10.45 19.62 -1.81
CA LEU A 472 -10.66 21.07 -1.95
C LEU A 472 -9.33 21.85 -2.00
N TRP A 473 -8.32 21.40 -1.27
CA TRP A 473 -7.02 22.05 -1.18
C TRP A 473 -5.87 21.03 -1.29
N PRO A 474 -5.60 20.51 -2.52
CA PRO A 474 -4.56 19.49 -2.74
C PRO A 474 -3.13 20.05 -2.61
N GLY A 475 -2.95 21.38 -2.69
CA GLY A 475 -1.66 22.05 -2.74
C GLY A 475 -0.61 21.52 -1.76
N PRO A 476 -0.88 21.44 -0.45
CA PRO A 476 0.12 21.03 0.54
C PRO A 476 0.74 19.64 0.25
N ILE A 477 -0.10 18.63 -0.02
CA ILE A 477 0.42 17.29 -0.37
C ILE A 477 1.04 17.30 -1.76
N ALA A 478 0.41 17.94 -2.75
CA ALA A 478 0.94 18.00 -4.11
C ALA A 478 2.33 18.64 -4.15
N THR A 479 2.53 19.77 -3.47
CA THR A 479 3.84 20.41 -3.38
C THR A 479 4.85 19.53 -2.64
N TRP A 480 4.45 18.89 -1.55
CA TRP A 480 5.34 18.01 -0.78
C TRP A 480 5.84 16.83 -1.63
N VAL A 481 4.96 16.12 -2.35
CA VAL A 481 5.37 14.99 -3.20
C VAL A 481 6.15 15.44 -4.46
N GLN A 482 5.93 16.65 -4.96
CA GLN A 482 6.73 17.21 -6.06
C GLN A 482 8.18 17.48 -5.65
N HIS A 483 8.42 17.87 -4.39
CA HIS A 483 9.76 18.03 -3.83
C HIS A 483 10.37 16.70 -3.32
N ALA A 484 9.60 15.63 -3.32
CA ALA A 484 10.04 14.29 -2.94
C ALA A 484 10.78 13.62 -4.11
N THR A 485 11.96 14.09 -4.41
CA THR A 485 12.78 13.56 -5.50
C THR A 485 13.32 12.18 -5.18
N LEU A 486 13.31 11.29 -6.18
CA LEU A 486 14.10 10.06 -6.16
C LEU A 486 15.59 10.40 -6.25
N LEU A 487 16.43 9.65 -5.55
CA LEU A 487 17.87 9.72 -5.76
C LEU A 487 18.17 9.13 -7.14
N PHE A 488 18.57 10.00 -8.06
CA PHE A 488 19.20 9.60 -9.31
C PHE A 488 20.69 9.84 -9.14
N LEU A 489 21.47 8.78 -9.09
CA LEU A 489 22.91 8.90 -9.24
C LEU A 489 23.23 8.89 -10.72
N PRO A 490 24.05 9.86 -11.17
CA PRO A 490 24.47 9.92 -12.57
C PRO A 490 25.31 8.70 -12.96
#